data_926eebe9c4d5b884d993eea2786d7ff9
#
_entry.id   926eebe9c4d5b884d993eea2786d7ff9
#
_cell.length_a   1.000
_cell.length_b   1.000
_cell.length_c   1.000
_cell.angle_alpha   90.00
_cell.angle_beta   90.00
_cell.angle_gamma   90.00
#
_symmetry.space_group_name_H-M   'P 1'
#
loop_
_entity.id
_entity.type
_entity.pdbx_description
1 polymer ?
#
loop_
_entity_poly.entity_id
_entity_poly.type
_entity_poly.pdbx_seq_one_letter_code
_entity_poly.pdbx_strand_id
1 'polypeptide(L)'
;MAPAADQTNTVENELRVVVDAQIVLAMFLARRDRPGFTSPKRQLLKLLPTSTFRWLWTPDIINDYERGAAAIEADERVMHGAEFDRVGFQLFLAALQLWPPVSVSITTMRNARRRISQAPREAERDLEDAVYLACAVDGEAHLLTTEDSDLRLLGETYQGVSIVNWNQLKGELAERGLMAD
;
A
#
# COMPACT_ATOMS: atom_id res chain seq x y z
N MET A 1 -4.15 3.45 -46.01
CA MET A 1 -3.47 2.69 -44.93
C MET A 1 -3.08 3.69 -43.86
N ALA A 2 -3.80 3.73 -42.74
CA ALA A 2 -3.41 4.54 -41.60
C ALA A 2 -2.32 3.77 -40.81
N PRO A 3 -1.28 4.44 -40.28
CA PRO A 3 -0.28 3.77 -39.47
C PRO A 3 -0.92 3.28 -38.16
N ALA A 4 -0.62 2.04 -37.80
CA ALA A 4 -1.00 1.47 -36.51
C ALA A 4 -0.34 2.32 -35.41
N ALA A 5 -1.17 2.87 -34.52
CA ALA A 5 -0.68 3.60 -33.36
C ALA A 5 0.13 2.63 -32.49
N ASP A 6 1.35 3.04 -32.19
CA ASP A 6 2.32 2.34 -31.37
C ASP A 6 1.77 2.21 -29.93
N GLN A 7 1.25 1.02 -29.59
CA GLN A 7 0.69 0.72 -28.25
C GLN A 7 1.77 0.28 -27.24
N THR A 8 3.06 0.38 -27.59
CA THR A 8 4.14 -0.18 -26.76
C THR A 8 4.71 0.78 -25.73
N ASN A 9 4.29 2.06 -25.68
CA ASN A 9 4.96 3.07 -24.86
C ASN A 9 4.26 3.41 -23.52
N THR A 10 3.17 2.74 -23.15
CA THR A 10 2.42 3.07 -21.91
C THR A 10 2.84 2.27 -20.68
N VAL A 11 3.57 1.18 -20.81
CA VAL A 11 3.93 0.29 -19.68
C VAL A 11 5.19 0.78 -18.92
N GLU A 12 6.09 1.50 -19.58
CA GLU A 12 7.36 1.94 -18.96
C GLU A 12 7.21 3.05 -17.92
N ASN A 13 6.07 3.73 -17.85
CA ASN A 13 5.85 4.87 -16.92
C ASN A 13 4.90 4.56 -15.75
N GLU A 14 4.35 3.36 -15.66
CA GLU A 14 3.43 3.00 -14.58
C GLU A 14 4.19 2.75 -13.28
N LEU A 15 3.91 3.53 -12.23
CA LEU A 15 4.44 3.31 -10.89
C LEU A 15 3.61 2.24 -10.18
N ARG A 16 4.17 1.05 -9.96
CA ARG A 16 3.54 -0.07 -9.25
C ARG A 16 3.91 -0.05 -7.77
N VAL A 17 2.91 0.02 -6.89
CA VAL A 17 3.10 0.20 -5.46
C VAL A 17 2.24 -0.80 -4.67
N VAL A 18 2.85 -1.45 -3.69
CA VAL A 18 2.14 -2.13 -2.60
C VAL A 18 2.09 -1.18 -1.40
N VAL A 19 0.93 -1.04 -0.78
CA VAL A 19 0.71 -0.12 0.34
C VAL A 19 0.28 -0.92 1.56
N ASP A 20 0.98 -0.73 2.67
CA ASP A 20 0.70 -1.36 3.96
C ASP A 20 -0.61 -0.84 4.59
N ALA A 21 -1.26 -1.69 5.40
CA ALA A 21 -2.52 -1.40 6.09
C ALA A 21 -2.45 -0.12 6.92
N GLN A 22 -1.38 0.12 7.64
CA GLN A 22 -1.22 1.32 8.48
C GLN A 22 -1.35 2.62 7.66
N ILE A 23 -0.84 2.64 6.43
CA ILE A 23 -0.96 3.80 5.55
C ILE A 23 -2.39 3.93 5.02
N VAL A 24 -2.98 2.81 4.59
CA VAL A 24 -4.36 2.76 4.08
C VAL A 24 -5.36 3.22 5.14
N LEU A 25 -5.28 2.65 6.33
CA LEU A 25 -6.20 2.97 7.42
C LEU A 25 -6.10 4.43 7.85
N ALA A 26 -4.87 4.98 7.87
CA ALA A 26 -4.67 6.39 8.16
C ALA A 26 -5.29 7.35 7.12
N MET A 27 -5.61 6.90 5.91
CA MET A 27 -6.33 7.73 4.92
C MET A 27 -7.78 8.01 5.33
N PHE A 28 -8.38 7.09 6.08
CA PHE A 28 -9.79 7.12 6.46
C PHE A 28 -10.04 7.55 7.91
N LEU A 29 -8.97 7.86 8.65
CA LEU A 29 -9.08 8.44 9.99
C LEU A 29 -9.17 9.96 9.90
N ALA A 30 -10.29 10.53 10.39
CA ALA A 30 -10.48 11.95 10.56
C ALA A 30 -10.36 12.32 12.04
N ARG A 31 -9.71 13.45 12.36
CA ARG A 31 -9.59 13.91 13.74
C ARG A 31 -10.80 14.76 14.11
N ARG A 32 -11.47 14.42 15.22
CA ARG A 32 -12.64 15.17 15.73
C ARG A 32 -12.28 16.56 16.23
N ASP A 33 -11.06 16.74 16.76
CA ASP A 33 -10.55 18.04 17.25
C ASP A 33 -10.19 19.00 16.10
N ARG A 34 -10.18 18.53 14.85
CA ARG A 34 -9.86 19.33 13.66
C ARG A 34 -10.85 19.03 12.53
N PRO A 35 -12.09 19.59 12.62
CA PRO A 35 -13.08 19.41 11.57
C PRO A 35 -12.53 19.85 10.21
N GLY A 36 -12.70 19.02 9.18
CA GLY A 36 -12.17 19.27 7.85
C GLY A 36 -10.72 18.84 7.63
N PHE A 37 -10.01 18.38 8.68
CA PHE A 37 -8.69 17.79 8.48
C PHE A 37 -8.83 16.42 7.79
N THR A 38 -8.23 16.33 6.63
CA THR A 38 -8.06 15.06 5.90
C THR A 38 -6.62 14.64 5.96
N SER A 39 -6.37 13.35 6.19
CA SER A 39 -5.01 12.80 6.15
C SER A 39 -4.35 13.11 4.81
N PRO A 40 -3.10 13.63 4.79
CA PRO A 40 -2.34 13.82 3.55
C PRO A 40 -2.26 12.53 2.71
N LYS A 41 -2.25 11.37 3.37
CA LYS A 41 -2.24 10.06 2.72
C LYS A 41 -3.47 9.81 1.85
N ARG A 42 -4.61 10.47 2.13
CA ARG A 42 -5.84 10.39 1.33
C ARG A 42 -5.66 10.89 -0.11
N GLN A 43 -4.62 11.65 -0.39
CA GLN A 43 -4.30 12.08 -1.76
C GLN A 43 -3.99 10.90 -2.69
N LEU A 44 -3.53 9.75 -2.17
CA LEU A 44 -3.33 8.53 -2.95
C LEU A 44 -4.60 8.06 -3.66
N LEU A 45 -5.79 8.34 -3.11
CA LEU A 45 -7.06 7.97 -3.73
C LEU A 45 -7.26 8.63 -5.10
N LYS A 46 -6.64 9.79 -5.33
CA LYS A 46 -6.71 10.50 -6.62
C LYS A 46 -5.92 9.80 -7.72
N LEU A 47 -4.99 8.92 -7.34
CA LEU A 47 -4.13 8.18 -8.27
C LEU A 47 -4.79 6.89 -8.77
N LEU A 48 -5.78 6.35 -8.05
CA LEU A 48 -6.45 5.09 -8.43
C LEU A 48 -6.97 5.07 -9.88
N PRO A 49 -7.61 6.15 -10.40
CA PRO A 49 -8.13 6.14 -11.76
C PRO A 49 -7.07 6.45 -12.83
N THR A 50 -5.79 6.65 -12.45
CA THR A 50 -4.75 7.05 -13.41
C THR A 50 -4.05 5.83 -14.01
N SER A 51 -3.61 5.93 -15.26
CA SER A 51 -2.83 4.87 -15.92
C SER A 51 -1.34 4.89 -15.54
N THR A 52 -0.90 5.90 -14.81
CA THR A 52 0.50 6.09 -14.40
C THR A 52 0.81 5.56 -13.00
N PHE A 53 -0.22 5.13 -12.28
CA PHE A 53 -0.11 4.57 -10.94
C PHE A 53 -0.93 3.30 -10.82
N ARG A 54 -0.32 2.23 -10.32
CA ARG A 54 -0.98 0.96 -10.08
C ARG A 54 -0.79 0.51 -8.65
N TRP A 55 -1.91 0.39 -7.94
CA TRP A 55 -1.97 -0.19 -6.61
C TRP A 55 -2.03 -1.71 -6.72
N LEU A 56 -1.01 -2.38 -6.21
CA LEU A 56 -0.96 -3.84 -6.21
C LEU A 56 -1.57 -4.40 -4.93
N TRP A 57 -2.34 -5.46 -5.07
CA TRP A 57 -3.06 -6.05 -3.97
C TRP A 57 -3.27 -7.57 -4.16
N THR A 58 -3.53 -8.27 -3.06
CA THR A 58 -3.98 -9.66 -3.02
C THR A 58 -5.23 -9.76 -2.15
N PRO A 59 -6.01 -10.85 -2.22
CA PRO A 59 -7.14 -11.05 -1.29
C PRO A 59 -6.71 -10.99 0.18
N ASP A 60 -5.52 -11.50 0.52
CA ASP A 60 -5.00 -11.48 1.89
C ASP A 60 -4.71 -10.05 2.37
N ILE A 61 -4.18 -9.19 1.49
CA ILE A 61 -3.98 -7.76 1.79
C ILE A 61 -5.32 -7.05 2.03
N ILE A 62 -6.36 -7.34 1.22
CA ILE A 62 -7.70 -6.78 1.45
C ILE A 62 -8.26 -7.24 2.80
N ASN A 63 -8.12 -8.52 3.13
CA ASN A 63 -8.56 -9.04 4.43
C ASN A 63 -7.84 -8.36 5.59
N ASP A 64 -6.55 -8.05 5.43
CA ASP A 64 -5.77 -7.33 6.43
C ASP A 64 -6.26 -5.89 6.62
N TYR A 65 -6.54 -5.18 5.52
CA TYR A 65 -7.16 -3.85 5.58
C TYR A 65 -8.50 -3.88 6.32
N GLU A 66 -9.34 -4.87 6.05
CA GLU A 66 -10.64 -5.03 6.72
C GLU A 66 -10.51 -5.35 8.21
N ARG A 67 -9.57 -6.23 8.58
CA ARG A 67 -9.26 -6.56 9.99
C ARG A 67 -8.77 -5.32 10.74
N GLY A 68 -7.85 -4.56 10.14
CA GLY A 68 -7.32 -3.34 10.72
C GLY A 68 -8.39 -2.27 10.90
N ALA A 69 -9.30 -2.09 9.93
CA ALA A 69 -10.43 -1.18 10.04
C ALA A 69 -11.37 -1.58 11.19
N ALA A 70 -11.70 -2.87 11.31
CA ALA A 70 -12.54 -3.38 12.40
C ALA A 70 -11.85 -3.20 13.76
N ALA A 71 -10.54 -3.40 13.85
CA ALA A 71 -9.79 -3.19 15.09
C ALA A 71 -9.79 -1.71 15.52
N ILE A 72 -9.63 -0.77 14.57
CA ILE A 72 -9.72 0.67 14.84
C ILE A 72 -11.10 1.05 15.36
N GLU A 73 -12.17 0.58 14.71
CA GLU A 73 -13.55 0.88 15.12
C GLU A 73 -13.90 0.31 16.50
N ALA A 74 -13.28 -0.80 16.87
CA ALA A 74 -13.46 -1.42 18.19
C ALA A 74 -12.61 -0.75 19.29
N ASP A 75 -11.58 0.02 18.97
CA ASP A 75 -10.74 0.70 19.96
C ASP A 75 -11.36 2.04 20.38
N GLU A 76 -12.03 2.03 21.53
CA GLU A 76 -12.68 3.22 22.10
C GLU A 76 -11.71 4.39 22.31
N ARG A 77 -10.42 4.14 22.57
CA ARG A 77 -9.41 5.19 22.77
C ARG A 77 -9.11 5.91 21.47
N VAL A 78 -9.02 5.17 20.38
CA VAL A 78 -8.84 5.74 19.03
C VAL A 78 -10.10 6.50 18.63
N MET A 79 -11.28 5.90 18.79
CA MET A 79 -12.57 6.46 18.38
C MET A 79 -13.03 7.63 19.26
N HIS A 80 -12.47 7.81 20.46
CA HIS A 80 -12.75 8.99 21.29
C HIS A 80 -12.23 10.28 20.60
N GLY A 81 -11.05 10.26 19.98
CA GLY A 81 -10.42 11.40 19.32
C GLY A 81 -10.51 11.44 17.80
N ALA A 82 -11.04 10.38 17.18
CA ALA A 82 -11.11 10.22 15.75
C ALA A 82 -12.47 9.68 15.28
N GLU A 83 -12.70 9.77 13.98
CA GLU A 83 -13.81 9.14 13.26
C GLU A 83 -13.24 8.36 12.08
N PHE A 84 -13.71 7.14 11.89
CA PHE A 84 -13.32 6.32 10.75
C PHE A 84 -14.34 6.45 9.61
N ASP A 85 -13.90 6.91 8.44
CA ASP A 85 -14.72 7.04 7.23
C ASP A 85 -14.96 5.66 6.61
N ARG A 86 -15.88 4.89 7.22
CA ARG A 86 -16.21 3.52 6.79
C ARG A 86 -16.74 3.47 5.36
N VAL A 87 -17.56 4.44 4.98
CA VAL A 87 -18.14 4.51 3.64
C VAL A 87 -17.03 4.75 2.60
N GLY A 88 -16.19 5.74 2.83
CA GLY A 88 -15.05 6.03 1.97
C GLY A 88 -14.09 4.84 1.87
N PHE A 89 -13.84 4.13 2.97
CA PHE A 89 -13.02 2.92 2.98
C PHE A 89 -13.62 1.79 2.13
N GLN A 90 -14.92 1.52 2.24
CA GLN A 90 -15.57 0.50 1.41
C GLN A 90 -15.57 0.86 -0.09
N LEU A 91 -15.79 2.12 -0.43
CA LEU A 91 -15.69 2.60 -1.81
C LEU A 91 -14.26 2.44 -2.36
N PHE A 92 -13.25 2.70 -1.53
CA PHE A 92 -11.86 2.46 -1.90
C PHE A 92 -11.59 0.98 -2.19
N LEU A 93 -12.02 0.06 -1.32
CA LEU A 93 -11.84 -1.38 -1.55
C LEU A 93 -12.54 -1.84 -2.82
N ALA A 94 -13.75 -1.36 -3.08
CA ALA A 94 -14.49 -1.66 -4.31
C ALA A 94 -13.74 -1.14 -5.56
N ALA A 95 -13.19 0.07 -5.51
CA ALA A 95 -12.41 0.64 -6.60
C ALA A 95 -11.11 -0.14 -6.85
N LEU A 96 -10.42 -0.56 -5.77
CA LEU A 96 -9.19 -1.33 -5.86
C LEU A 96 -9.44 -2.70 -6.53
N GLN A 97 -10.56 -3.35 -6.20
CA GLN A 97 -10.94 -4.65 -6.75
C GLN A 97 -11.39 -4.61 -8.23
N LEU A 98 -11.53 -3.43 -8.83
CA LEU A 98 -11.72 -3.34 -10.29
C LEU A 98 -10.47 -3.77 -11.06
N TRP A 99 -9.32 -3.79 -10.42
CA TRP A 99 -8.08 -4.28 -11.00
C TRP A 99 -7.82 -5.74 -10.59
N PRO A 100 -7.19 -6.55 -11.46
CA PRO A 100 -6.89 -7.92 -11.11
C PRO A 100 -5.91 -7.98 -9.92
N PRO A 101 -6.12 -8.92 -8.98
CA PRO A 101 -5.18 -9.16 -7.89
C PRO A 101 -3.86 -9.73 -8.41
N VAL A 102 -2.80 -9.50 -7.66
CA VAL A 102 -1.52 -10.19 -7.88
C VAL A 102 -1.66 -11.66 -7.48
N SER A 103 -1.19 -12.53 -8.34
CA SER A 103 -1.13 -13.97 -8.05
C SER A 103 0.20 -14.28 -7.38
N VAL A 104 0.17 -14.52 -6.07
CA VAL A 104 1.38 -14.81 -5.28
C VAL A 104 1.73 -16.29 -5.34
N SER A 105 2.98 -16.59 -5.71
CA SER A 105 3.49 -17.96 -5.74
C SER A 105 3.80 -18.47 -4.33
N ILE A 106 3.62 -19.79 -4.13
CA ILE A 106 3.98 -20.46 -2.87
C ILE A 106 5.47 -20.23 -2.54
N THR A 107 6.32 -20.24 -3.55
CA THR A 107 7.77 -20.05 -3.38
C THR A 107 8.10 -18.66 -2.89
N THR A 108 7.51 -17.62 -3.49
CA THR A 108 7.69 -16.22 -3.08
C THR A 108 7.19 -16.00 -1.65
N MET A 109 6.00 -16.50 -1.33
CA MET A 109 5.45 -16.43 0.03
C MET A 109 6.37 -17.09 1.06
N ARG A 110 6.90 -18.29 0.75
CA ARG A 110 7.84 -18.98 1.65
C ARG A 110 9.13 -18.19 1.83
N ASN A 111 9.65 -17.59 0.77
CA ASN A 111 10.87 -16.78 0.84
C ASN A 111 10.64 -15.50 1.66
N ALA A 112 9.50 -14.82 1.48
CA ALA A 112 9.10 -13.65 2.25
C ALA A 112 9.01 -13.98 3.76
N ARG A 113 8.29 -15.05 4.13
CA ARG A 113 8.20 -15.52 5.52
C ARG A 113 9.57 -15.84 6.12
N ARG A 114 10.43 -16.53 5.35
CA ARG A 114 11.80 -16.79 5.79
C ARG A 114 12.61 -15.51 6.01
N ARG A 115 12.46 -14.52 5.14
CA ARG A 115 13.13 -13.23 5.28
C ARG A 115 12.72 -12.52 6.56
N ILE A 116 11.41 -12.44 6.86
CA ILE A 116 10.89 -11.85 8.10
C ILE A 116 11.39 -12.64 9.32
N SER A 117 11.35 -13.98 9.29
CA SER A 117 11.83 -14.79 10.42
C SER A 117 13.32 -14.61 10.71
N GLN A 118 14.09 -14.11 9.76
CA GLN A 118 15.52 -13.81 9.88
C GLN A 118 15.79 -12.33 10.20
N ALA A 119 14.75 -11.52 10.36
CA ALA A 119 14.89 -10.12 10.76
C ALA A 119 15.63 -9.99 12.11
N PRO A 120 16.26 -8.84 12.40
CA PRO A 120 16.87 -8.56 13.70
C PRO A 120 15.91 -8.86 14.85
N ARG A 121 16.47 -9.19 16.03
CA ARG A 121 15.66 -9.61 17.21
C ARG A 121 14.76 -8.51 17.76
N GLU A 122 15.07 -7.25 17.43
CA GLU A 122 14.29 -6.07 17.82
C GLU A 122 12.96 -5.98 17.07
N ALA A 123 12.82 -6.71 15.94
CA ALA A 123 11.59 -6.73 15.16
C ALA A 123 10.53 -7.66 15.79
N GLU A 124 9.31 -7.20 15.94
CA GLU A 124 8.15 -8.06 16.17
C GLU A 124 7.89 -8.86 14.89
N ARG A 125 8.27 -10.13 14.87
CA ARG A 125 8.25 -10.96 13.67
C ARG A 125 6.82 -11.34 13.30
N ASP A 126 6.06 -10.41 12.76
CA ASP A 126 4.75 -10.73 12.22
C ASP A 126 4.90 -11.40 10.85
N LEU A 127 4.67 -12.72 10.81
CA LEU A 127 4.73 -13.48 9.56
C LEU A 127 3.56 -13.16 8.61
N GLU A 128 2.53 -12.46 9.08
CA GLU A 128 1.42 -11.99 8.24
C GLU A 128 1.89 -10.90 7.28
N ASP A 129 2.88 -10.09 7.67
CA ASP A 129 3.50 -9.07 6.80
C ASP A 129 4.18 -9.64 5.55
N ALA A 130 4.45 -10.94 5.54
CA ALA A 130 5.01 -11.61 4.37
C ALA A 130 4.15 -11.47 3.13
N VAL A 131 2.84 -11.26 3.27
CA VAL A 131 1.94 -11.06 2.14
C VAL A 131 2.28 -9.79 1.35
N TYR A 132 2.69 -8.72 2.04
CA TYR A 132 3.08 -7.46 1.39
C TYR A 132 4.36 -7.63 0.58
N LEU A 133 5.38 -8.28 1.16
CA LEU A 133 6.63 -8.59 0.45
C LEU A 133 6.39 -9.51 -0.75
N ALA A 134 5.58 -10.55 -0.58
CA ALA A 134 5.30 -11.49 -1.65
C ALA A 134 4.47 -10.86 -2.78
N CYS A 135 3.47 -10.05 -2.44
CA CYS A 135 2.70 -9.26 -3.40
C CYS A 135 3.60 -8.30 -4.18
N ALA A 136 4.54 -7.65 -3.50
CA ALA A 136 5.45 -6.71 -4.13
C ALA A 136 6.39 -7.39 -5.13
N VAL A 137 6.92 -8.56 -4.78
CA VAL A 137 7.83 -9.32 -5.66
C VAL A 137 7.10 -9.89 -6.87
N ASP A 138 6.01 -10.64 -6.66
CA ASP A 138 5.30 -11.30 -7.76
C ASP A 138 4.48 -10.30 -8.61
N GLY A 139 4.11 -9.15 -8.04
CA GLY A 139 3.50 -8.04 -8.76
C GLY A 139 4.50 -7.12 -9.46
N GLU A 140 5.81 -7.42 -9.35
CA GLU A 140 6.89 -6.58 -9.88
C GLU A 140 6.75 -5.11 -9.45
N ALA A 141 6.46 -4.89 -8.16
CA ALA A 141 6.32 -3.56 -7.60
C ALA A 141 7.64 -2.78 -7.70
N HIS A 142 7.55 -1.49 -7.93
CA HIS A 142 8.69 -0.59 -7.75
C HIS A 142 8.90 -0.28 -6.27
N LEU A 143 7.78 -0.12 -5.55
CA LEU A 143 7.78 0.28 -4.14
C LEU A 143 6.86 -0.59 -3.30
N LEU A 144 7.30 -0.92 -2.09
CA LEU A 144 6.48 -1.32 -0.96
C LEU A 144 6.52 -0.17 0.06
N THR A 145 5.38 0.45 0.33
CA THR A 145 5.33 1.56 1.29
C THR A 145 4.73 1.12 2.61
N THR A 146 5.47 1.35 3.70
CA THR A 146 5.09 0.97 5.05
C THR A 146 5.61 1.98 6.08
N GLU A 147 4.87 2.17 7.16
CA GLU A 147 5.35 2.84 8.38
C GLU A 147 5.84 1.81 9.42
N ASP A 148 5.63 0.53 9.17
CA ASP A 148 6.07 -0.51 10.07
C ASP A 148 7.60 -0.55 10.15
N SER A 149 8.11 -0.45 11.39
CA SER A 149 9.54 -0.51 11.68
C SER A 149 10.13 -1.87 11.31
N ASP A 150 9.35 -2.93 11.45
CA ASP A 150 9.82 -4.31 11.29
C ASP A 150 10.04 -4.65 9.83
N LEU A 151 9.12 -4.25 8.94
CA LEU A 151 9.35 -4.34 7.50
C LEU A 151 10.53 -3.48 7.06
N ARG A 152 10.71 -2.30 7.64
CA ARG A 152 11.83 -1.40 7.34
C ARG A 152 13.18 -1.93 7.83
N LEU A 153 13.21 -2.70 8.93
CA LEU A 153 14.41 -3.40 9.42
C LEU A 153 14.90 -4.50 8.48
N LEU A 154 14.10 -4.93 7.50
CA LEU A 154 14.55 -5.87 6.47
C LEU A 154 15.57 -5.25 5.50
N GLY A 155 15.67 -3.90 5.47
CA GLY A 155 16.56 -3.12 4.61
C GLY A 155 15.79 -2.23 3.64
N GLU A 156 16.53 -1.43 2.89
CA GLU A 156 15.94 -0.47 1.92
C GLU A 156 15.37 -1.15 0.68
N THR A 157 15.77 -2.39 0.40
CA THR A 157 15.31 -3.15 -0.76
C THR A 157 15.13 -4.63 -0.46
N TYR A 158 14.15 -5.24 -1.12
CA TYR A 158 13.95 -6.69 -1.13
C TYR A 158 13.64 -7.18 -2.54
N GLN A 159 14.51 -8.04 -3.12
CA GLN A 159 14.35 -8.61 -4.46
C GLN A 159 14.01 -7.59 -5.56
N GLY A 160 14.65 -6.43 -5.53
CA GLY A 160 14.44 -5.36 -6.51
C GLY A 160 13.32 -4.39 -6.16
N VAL A 161 12.51 -4.67 -5.14
CA VAL A 161 11.48 -3.76 -4.63
C VAL A 161 12.09 -2.83 -3.60
N SER A 162 11.90 -1.51 -3.73
CA SER A 162 12.31 -0.54 -2.70
C SER A 162 11.28 -0.49 -1.57
N ILE A 163 11.77 -0.59 -0.31
CA ILE A 163 10.93 -0.47 0.89
C ILE A 163 11.04 0.97 1.38
N VAL A 164 9.93 1.70 1.36
CA VAL A 164 9.90 3.15 1.61
C VAL A 164 8.85 3.50 2.68
N ASN A 165 9.07 4.61 3.38
CA ASN A 165 8.04 5.20 4.23
C ASN A 165 7.15 6.18 3.45
N TRP A 166 6.13 6.73 4.11
CA TRP A 166 5.22 7.69 3.50
C TRP A 166 5.93 8.92 2.90
N ASN A 167 6.93 9.48 3.59
CA ASN A 167 7.62 10.67 3.12
C ASN A 167 8.44 10.39 1.86
N GLN A 168 9.07 9.22 1.79
CA GLN A 168 9.81 8.78 0.62
C GLN A 168 8.87 8.50 -0.57
N LEU A 169 7.72 7.84 -0.33
CA LEU A 169 6.70 7.66 -1.36
C LEU A 169 6.19 9.00 -1.86
N LYS A 170 5.91 9.96 -0.97
CA LYS A 170 5.46 11.31 -1.35
C LYS A 170 6.48 12.00 -2.25
N GLY A 171 7.77 11.92 -1.92
CA GLY A 171 8.86 12.45 -2.75
C GLY A 171 8.88 11.84 -4.15
N GLU A 172 8.83 10.51 -4.25
CA GLU A 172 8.79 9.78 -5.53
C GLU A 172 7.58 10.19 -6.39
N LEU A 173 6.39 10.35 -5.75
CA LEU A 173 5.17 10.78 -6.44
C LEU A 173 5.28 12.23 -6.94
N ALA A 174 5.93 13.12 -6.18
CA ALA A 174 6.16 14.50 -6.58
C ALA A 174 7.17 14.59 -7.74
N GLU A 175 8.27 13.85 -7.68
CA GLU A 175 9.27 13.77 -8.77
C GLU A 175 8.67 13.29 -10.08
N ARG A 176 7.67 12.40 -10.02
CA ARG A 176 6.92 11.93 -11.19
C ARG A 176 5.77 12.85 -11.61
N GLY A 177 5.53 13.95 -10.88
CA GLY A 177 4.42 14.87 -11.15
C GLY A 177 3.03 14.27 -10.84
N LEU A 178 2.99 13.20 -10.05
CA LEU A 178 1.73 12.52 -9.65
C LEU A 178 1.07 13.16 -8.43
N MET A 179 1.83 13.90 -7.63
CA MET A 179 1.32 14.68 -6.48
C MET A 179 2.02 16.05 -6.46
N ALA A 180 1.31 17.05 -5.96
CA ALA A 180 1.92 18.34 -5.61
C ALA A 180 2.66 18.20 -4.26
N ASP A 181 3.74 18.97 -4.10
CA ASP A 181 4.50 19.08 -2.85
C ASP A 181 3.67 19.59 -1.66
#